data_da22208e630a9d85dd91677c6562ffc5
#
_entry.id   da22208e630a9d85dd91677c6562ffc5
#
_cell.length_a   1.000
_cell.length_b   1.000
_cell.length_c   1.000
_cell.angle_alpha   90.00
_cell.angle_beta   90.00
_cell.angle_gamma   90.00
#
_symmetry.space_group_name_H-M   'P 1'
#
loop_
_entity.id
_entity.type
_entity.pdbx_description
1 polymer ?
#
loop_
_entity_poly.entity_id
_entity_poly.type
_entity_poly.pdbx_seq_one_letter_code
_entity_poly.pdbx_strand_id
1 'polypeptide(L)'
;MKTRKIGLANYLAYGAGDFLGAGTTALTAAWLLYFYTTFCGLTPIEATLIFAAARVLDAVVSPLMGFLTDNFGTTWLGKRFGRRKFFILLGIPCVFSYSAMWVGEMGFWYYLATYLLFDMVYTMILVPYETLVPEMTDDFKQKTKFSGARISMAQMSAILASFLPGILLSWLGKDNASSFFYASLVFSVLCAVMLTLVWCFTWERPREAWSEAALRAEAEKQNLTLAQSLNRLVIELSSTLRIKIFRQHLGMYLGGYIAQDVFNAVFTYYVVFVLMQEAAVASNLLGTMAIFQFIAVIAMIPLCIRFGPAPSYRMVVVLFGLSSLSYALLYYAGLSDVYSLLLLISAVAGLGRGGINYVPWNTYTYIADVDEAITGQRREGIFAGIMT
;
A
#
# COMPACT_ATOMS: atom_id res chain seq x y z
N MET A 1 5.13 -4.94 35.98
CA MET A 1 5.68 -4.16 34.86
C MET A 1 4.93 -2.84 34.69
N LYS A 2 5.61 -1.70 34.60
CA LYS A 2 4.93 -0.42 34.27
C LYS A 2 4.44 -0.54 32.83
N THR A 3 3.14 -0.69 32.64
CA THR A 3 2.53 -0.59 31.29
C THR A 3 2.85 0.79 30.74
N ARG A 4 3.58 0.84 29.63
CA ARG A 4 3.92 2.10 28.97
C ARG A 4 2.60 2.75 28.52
N LYS A 5 2.33 3.98 28.97
CA LYS A 5 1.10 4.70 28.59
C LYS A 5 1.16 4.99 27.08
N ILE A 6 0.19 4.48 26.34
CA ILE A 6 0.02 4.75 24.92
C ILE A 6 -0.80 6.02 24.78
N GLY A 7 -0.22 7.05 24.15
CA GLY A 7 -0.86 8.33 23.88
C GLY A 7 -1.10 8.58 22.40
N LEU A 8 -1.72 9.72 22.08
CA LEU A 8 -2.01 10.13 20.70
C LEU A 8 -0.72 10.18 19.83
N ALA A 9 0.40 10.64 20.41
CA ALA A 9 1.68 10.68 19.70
C ALA A 9 2.13 9.30 19.20
N ASN A 10 1.89 8.24 19.95
CA ASN A 10 2.25 6.88 19.54
C ASN A 10 1.36 6.38 18.40
N TYR A 11 0.05 6.69 18.41
CA TYR A 11 -0.85 6.33 17.32
C TYR A 11 -0.48 7.05 16.02
N LEU A 12 -0.25 8.37 16.08
CA LEU A 12 0.12 9.17 14.91
C LEU A 12 1.49 8.78 14.38
N ALA A 13 2.47 8.58 15.25
CA ALA A 13 3.81 8.17 14.84
C ALA A 13 3.82 6.78 14.20
N TYR A 14 3.07 5.81 14.74
CA TYR A 14 2.92 4.53 14.08
C TYR A 14 2.22 4.69 12.72
N GLY A 15 1.09 5.41 12.67
CA GLY A 15 0.40 5.67 11.41
C GLY A 15 1.28 6.30 10.34
N ALA A 16 2.23 7.15 10.73
CA ALA A 16 3.18 7.82 9.84
C ALA A 16 4.02 6.83 8.99
N GLY A 17 4.22 5.59 9.44
CA GLY A 17 4.94 4.58 8.66
C GLY A 17 4.25 4.21 7.36
N ASP A 18 2.93 4.28 7.31
CA ASP A 18 2.16 4.00 6.09
C ASP A 18 2.22 5.15 5.06
N PHE A 19 2.87 6.25 5.42
CA PHE A 19 3.24 7.29 4.47
C PHE A 19 4.18 6.74 3.39
N LEU A 20 5.12 5.89 3.78
CA LEU A 20 5.93 5.11 2.84
C LEU A 20 5.06 4.13 2.06
N GLY A 21 4.24 3.32 2.76
CA GLY A 21 3.43 2.26 2.14
C GLY A 21 2.51 2.77 1.05
N ALA A 22 1.56 3.62 1.42
CA ALA A 22 0.52 4.11 0.51
C ALA A 22 1.02 5.21 -0.45
N GLY A 23 1.89 6.10 0.02
CA GLY A 23 2.30 7.26 -0.78
C GLY A 23 3.25 6.91 -1.92
N THR A 24 4.28 6.10 -1.65
CA THR A 24 5.21 5.68 -2.72
C THR A 24 4.51 4.81 -3.75
N THR A 25 3.61 3.92 -3.32
CA THR A 25 2.83 3.09 -4.25
C THR A 25 1.85 3.93 -5.07
N ALA A 26 1.18 4.94 -4.48
CA ALA A 26 0.30 5.84 -5.20
C ALA A 26 1.05 6.66 -6.27
N LEU A 27 2.21 7.23 -5.92
CA LEU A 27 3.04 7.98 -6.86
C LEU A 27 3.56 7.08 -7.99
N THR A 28 4.06 5.89 -7.64
CA THR A 28 4.56 4.90 -8.61
C THR A 28 3.45 4.43 -9.55
N ALA A 29 2.30 4.04 -9.01
CA ALA A 29 1.19 3.52 -9.81
C ALA A 29 0.60 4.57 -10.77
N ALA A 30 0.57 5.85 -10.37
CA ALA A 30 0.00 6.91 -11.18
C ALA A 30 0.96 7.47 -12.24
N TRP A 31 2.26 7.49 -11.96
CA TRP A 31 3.20 8.31 -12.71
C TRP A 31 4.40 7.57 -13.29
N LEU A 32 4.82 6.44 -12.72
CA LEU A 32 6.08 5.82 -13.11
C LEU A 32 6.06 5.28 -14.54
N LEU A 33 4.95 4.68 -14.95
CA LEU A 33 4.79 4.21 -16.33
C LEU A 33 4.88 5.38 -17.31
N TYR A 34 4.17 6.49 -17.03
CA TYR A 34 4.22 7.70 -17.83
C TYR A 34 5.65 8.28 -17.89
N PHE A 35 6.35 8.35 -16.75
CA PHE A 35 7.71 8.84 -16.66
C PHE A 35 8.68 7.99 -17.49
N TYR A 36 8.64 6.67 -17.36
CA TYR A 36 9.55 5.77 -18.07
C TYR A 36 9.39 5.83 -19.57
N THR A 37 8.17 5.97 -20.06
CA THR A 37 7.93 5.96 -21.50
C THR A 37 8.03 7.34 -22.14
N THR A 38 7.70 8.42 -21.41
CA THR A 38 7.72 9.79 -21.96
C THR A 38 9.10 10.43 -21.85
N PHE A 39 9.79 10.23 -20.70
CA PHE A 39 11.04 10.92 -20.40
C PHE A 39 12.28 10.02 -20.44
N CYS A 40 12.11 8.71 -20.34
CA CYS A 40 13.25 7.77 -20.28
C CYS A 40 13.42 6.94 -21.56
N GLY A 41 12.53 7.10 -22.53
CA GLY A 41 12.60 6.42 -23.82
C GLY A 41 12.36 4.90 -23.77
N LEU A 42 11.83 4.37 -22.66
CA LEU A 42 11.44 2.96 -22.58
C LEU A 42 10.15 2.71 -23.35
N THR A 43 10.06 1.54 -23.96
CA THR A 43 8.78 1.06 -24.49
C THR A 43 7.81 0.70 -23.36
N PRO A 44 6.48 0.76 -23.56
CA PRO A 44 5.51 0.32 -22.56
C PRO A 44 5.71 -1.14 -22.13
N ILE A 45 6.23 -2.00 -23.01
CA ILE A 45 6.53 -3.40 -22.72
C ILE A 45 7.71 -3.49 -21.75
N GLU A 46 8.80 -2.76 -21.99
CA GLU A 46 9.96 -2.74 -21.09
C GLU A 46 9.58 -2.22 -19.70
N ALA A 47 8.81 -1.13 -19.62
CA ALA A 47 8.34 -0.59 -18.35
C ALA A 47 7.46 -1.61 -17.59
N THR A 48 6.57 -2.31 -18.29
CA THR A 48 5.72 -3.35 -17.67
C THR A 48 6.52 -4.56 -17.22
N LEU A 49 7.58 -4.94 -17.95
CA LEU A 49 8.49 -6.02 -17.52
C LEU A 49 9.22 -5.69 -16.22
N ILE A 50 9.60 -4.42 -16.01
CA ILE A 50 10.20 -3.98 -14.74
C ILE A 50 9.22 -4.22 -13.59
N PHE A 51 7.95 -3.81 -13.75
CA PHE A 51 6.93 -4.01 -12.72
C PHE A 51 6.64 -5.50 -12.46
N ALA A 52 6.57 -6.31 -13.51
CA ALA A 52 6.37 -7.75 -13.39
C ALA A 52 7.53 -8.43 -12.65
N ALA A 53 8.78 -8.06 -12.98
CA ALA A 53 9.96 -8.59 -12.31
C ALA A 53 9.97 -8.27 -10.80
N ALA A 54 9.56 -7.06 -10.42
CA ALA A 54 9.45 -6.66 -9.02
C ALA A 54 8.39 -7.49 -8.28
N ARG A 55 7.23 -7.74 -8.88
CA ARG A 55 6.19 -8.58 -8.24
C ARG A 55 6.64 -10.01 -8.00
N VAL A 56 7.43 -10.57 -8.91
CA VAL A 56 8.04 -11.90 -8.72
C VAL A 56 9.07 -11.87 -7.60
N LEU A 57 9.89 -10.82 -7.55
CA LEU A 57 10.89 -10.65 -6.49
C LEU A 57 10.22 -10.50 -5.12
N ASP A 58 9.19 -9.66 -5.00
CA ASP A 58 8.45 -9.41 -3.76
C ASP A 58 7.82 -10.68 -3.19
N ALA A 59 7.26 -11.54 -4.03
CA ALA A 59 6.72 -12.84 -3.62
C ALA A 59 7.76 -13.75 -2.93
N VAL A 60 9.05 -13.57 -3.22
CA VAL A 60 10.16 -14.30 -2.59
C VAL A 60 10.73 -13.54 -1.40
N VAL A 61 10.92 -12.22 -1.55
CA VAL A 61 11.57 -11.37 -0.53
C VAL A 61 10.68 -11.18 0.69
N SER A 62 9.37 -11.06 0.55
CA SER A 62 8.45 -10.85 1.67
C SER A 62 8.51 -11.98 2.71
N PRO A 63 8.39 -13.28 2.36
CA PRO A 63 8.56 -14.36 3.32
C PRO A 63 9.98 -14.45 3.89
N LEU A 64 11.00 -14.16 3.07
CA LEU A 64 12.38 -14.16 3.50
C LEU A 64 12.63 -13.07 4.56
N MET A 65 12.08 -11.88 4.36
CA MET A 65 12.16 -10.79 5.33
C MET A 65 11.40 -11.11 6.63
N GLY A 66 10.25 -11.76 6.55
CA GLY A 66 9.55 -12.26 7.73
C GLY A 66 10.41 -13.22 8.54
N PHE A 67 11.02 -14.22 7.89
CA PHE A 67 11.93 -15.15 8.53
C PHE A 67 13.18 -14.46 9.11
N LEU A 68 13.78 -13.55 8.36
CA LEU A 68 14.97 -12.81 8.79
C LEU A 68 14.68 -11.96 10.04
N THR A 69 13.58 -11.20 10.03
CA THR A 69 13.19 -10.32 11.15
C THR A 69 12.86 -11.11 12.41
N ASP A 70 12.21 -12.26 12.28
CA ASP A 70 11.87 -13.12 13.42
C ASP A 70 13.14 -13.71 14.07
N ASN A 71 14.17 -14.05 13.30
CA ASN A 71 15.43 -14.63 13.80
C ASN A 71 16.49 -13.59 14.19
N PHE A 72 16.33 -12.33 13.77
CA PHE A 72 17.34 -11.29 13.97
C PHE A 72 17.61 -10.93 15.43
N GLY A 73 16.65 -11.18 16.32
CA GLY A 73 16.76 -10.90 17.75
C GLY A 73 17.91 -11.65 18.49
N THR A 74 18.47 -12.68 17.87
CA THR A 74 19.64 -13.41 18.41
C THR A 74 20.97 -12.70 18.12
N THR A 75 21.00 -11.83 17.10
CA THR A 75 22.21 -11.10 16.68
C THR A 75 22.52 -9.94 17.63
N TRP A 76 23.79 -9.49 17.62
CA TRP A 76 24.23 -8.33 18.41
C TRP A 76 23.47 -7.05 18.08
N LEU A 77 23.20 -6.80 16.78
CA LEU A 77 22.44 -5.64 16.32
C LEU A 77 20.96 -5.73 16.75
N GLY A 78 20.36 -6.92 16.63
CA GLY A 78 18.98 -7.17 17.07
C GLY A 78 18.79 -7.00 18.58
N LYS A 79 19.78 -7.38 19.39
CA LYS A 79 19.76 -7.16 20.85
C LYS A 79 19.88 -5.67 21.21
N ARG A 80 20.66 -4.88 20.43
CA ARG A 80 20.91 -3.47 20.72
C ARG A 80 19.80 -2.54 20.24
N PHE A 81 19.26 -2.77 19.02
CA PHE A 81 18.32 -1.87 18.36
C PHE A 81 16.89 -2.42 18.28
N GLY A 82 16.70 -3.66 18.66
CA GLY A 82 15.44 -4.41 18.45
C GLY A 82 15.48 -5.23 17.17
N ARG A 83 14.75 -6.35 17.14
CA ARG A 83 14.75 -7.28 15.99
C ARG A 83 14.06 -6.71 14.76
N ARG A 84 13.01 -5.91 14.95
CA ARG A 84 12.20 -5.25 13.91
C ARG A 84 12.58 -3.80 13.72
N LYS A 85 12.81 -3.09 14.81
CA LYS A 85 13.19 -1.66 14.81
C LYS A 85 14.52 -1.41 14.13
N PHE A 86 15.44 -2.36 14.12
CA PHE A 86 16.69 -2.26 13.37
C PHE A 86 16.45 -2.07 11.88
N PHE A 87 15.53 -2.82 11.28
CA PHE A 87 15.23 -2.70 9.85
C PHE A 87 14.54 -1.38 9.51
N ILE A 88 13.70 -0.86 10.40
CA ILE A 88 13.12 0.48 10.24
C ILE A 88 14.20 1.55 10.30
N LEU A 89 15.14 1.43 11.24
CA LEU A 89 16.28 2.35 11.35
C LEU A 89 17.17 2.32 10.10
N LEU A 90 17.49 1.12 9.61
CA LEU A 90 18.25 0.92 8.39
C LEU A 90 17.49 1.47 7.16
N GLY A 91 16.18 1.37 7.18
CA GLY A 91 15.30 1.88 6.14
C GLY A 91 15.36 3.40 5.97
N ILE A 92 15.63 4.17 7.04
CA ILE A 92 15.66 5.64 6.98
C ILE A 92 16.63 6.16 5.89
N PRO A 93 17.90 5.78 5.86
CA PRO A 93 18.78 6.17 4.76
C PRO A 93 18.47 5.42 3.45
N CYS A 94 18.01 4.17 3.51
CA CYS A 94 17.76 3.37 2.31
C CYS A 94 16.54 3.84 1.51
N VAL A 95 15.58 4.58 2.12
CA VAL A 95 14.39 5.07 1.42
C VAL A 95 14.72 6.03 0.27
N PHE A 96 15.90 6.66 0.29
CA PHE A 96 16.36 7.51 -0.82
C PHE A 96 16.63 6.73 -2.11
N SER A 97 16.71 5.40 -2.07
CA SER A 97 16.71 4.55 -3.27
C SER A 97 15.46 4.77 -4.13
N TYR A 98 14.35 5.23 -3.54
CA TYR A 98 13.15 5.63 -4.27
C TYR A 98 13.42 6.72 -5.31
N SER A 99 14.24 7.71 -4.96
CA SER A 99 14.56 8.81 -5.87
C SER A 99 15.43 8.35 -7.06
N ALA A 100 16.20 7.27 -6.91
CA ALA A 100 17.00 6.72 -8.00
C ALA A 100 16.14 6.21 -9.18
N MET A 101 14.91 5.77 -8.92
CA MET A 101 13.99 5.31 -9.96
C MET A 101 13.49 6.45 -10.89
N TRP A 102 13.64 7.71 -10.44
CA TRP A 102 13.10 8.90 -11.11
C TRP A 102 14.19 9.76 -11.75
N VAL A 103 15.38 9.21 -11.97
CA VAL A 103 16.44 9.85 -12.73
C VAL A 103 16.15 9.65 -14.20
N GLY A 104 16.16 10.74 -15.00
CA GLY A 104 15.88 10.69 -16.44
C GLY A 104 17.05 10.14 -17.27
N GLU A 105 16.79 9.79 -18.52
CA GLU A 105 17.79 9.48 -19.56
C GLU A 105 18.71 8.28 -19.28
N MET A 106 18.23 7.30 -18.48
CA MET A 106 18.96 6.07 -18.18
C MET A 106 18.43 4.89 -19.00
N GLY A 107 19.20 3.82 -19.10
CA GLY A 107 18.80 2.62 -19.85
C GLY A 107 17.92 1.65 -19.02
N PHE A 108 17.29 0.68 -19.71
CA PHE A 108 16.40 -0.33 -19.13
C PHE A 108 17.00 -1.02 -17.88
N TRP A 109 18.25 -1.44 -17.94
CA TRP A 109 18.92 -2.14 -16.83
C TRP A 109 19.08 -1.29 -15.58
N TYR A 110 19.25 0.03 -15.73
CA TYR A 110 19.28 0.96 -14.61
C TYR A 110 17.92 1.02 -13.91
N TYR A 111 16.84 1.18 -14.68
CA TYR A 111 15.50 1.26 -14.10
C TYR A 111 15.07 -0.07 -13.48
N LEU A 112 15.41 -1.18 -14.10
CA LEU A 112 15.18 -2.50 -13.49
C LEU A 112 15.91 -2.62 -12.16
N ALA A 113 17.22 -2.32 -12.12
CA ALA A 113 18.02 -2.45 -10.91
C ALA A 113 17.54 -1.51 -9.78
N THR A 114 17.24 -0.24 -10.09
CA THR A 114 16.79 0.74 -9.09
C THR A 114 15.39 0.44 -8.58
N TYR A 115 14.48 -0.05 -9.43
CA TYR A 115 13.16 -0.48 -9.03
C TYR A 115 13.23 -1.70 -8.10
N LEU A 116 13.97 -2.75 -8.48
CA LEU A 116 14.15 -3.94 -7.65
C LEU A 116 14.84 -3.61 -6.31
N LEU A 117 15.82 -2.71 -6.32
CA LEU A 117 16.47 -2.24 -5.10
C LEU A 117 15.48 -1.54 -4.17
N PHE A 118 14.66 -0.64 -4.71
CA PHE A 118 13.64 0.04 -3.90
C PHE A 118 12.59 -0.94 -3.36
N ASP A 119 12.13 -1.88 -4.17
CA ASP A 119 11.16 -2.90 -3.78
C ASP A 119 11.67 -3.77 -2.61
N MET A 120 12.96 -4.16 -2.66
CA MET A 120 13.62 -4.85 -1.53
C MET A 120 13.69 -3.98 -0.28
N VAL A 121 14.01 -2.68 -0.41
CA VAL A 121 14.03 -1.73 0.71
C VAL A 121 12.63 -1.53 1.28
N TYR A 122 11.64 -1.41 0.41
CA TYR A 122 10.24 -1.27 0.76
C TYR A 122 9.75 -2.45 1.62
N THR A 123 9.97 -3.67 1.14
CA THR A 123 9.61 -4.90 1.85
C THR A 123 10.39 -5.05 3.16
N MET A 124 11.69 -4.70 3.17
CA MET A 124 12.53 -4.69 4.37
C MET A 124 11.98 -3.79 5.48
N ILE A 125 11.32 -2.69 5.13
CA ILE A 125 10.74 -1.74 6.09
C ILE A 125 9.33 -2.16 6.48
N LEU A 126 8.47 -2.49 5.51
CA LEU A 126 7.04 -2.72 5.78
C LEU A 126 6.77 -4.01 6.54
N VAL A 127 7.44 -5.10 6.25
CA VAL A 127 7.23 -6.38 6.93
C VAL A 127 7.43 -6.26 8.46
N PRO A 128 8.55 -5.72 8.98
CA PRO A 128 8.70 -5.51 10.41
C PRO A 128 7.79 -4.41 10.96
N TYR A 129 7.50 -3.37 10.19
CA TYR A 129 6.61 -2.28 10.60
C TYR A 129 5.19 -2.77 10.89
N GLU A 130 4.59 -3.56 10.01
CA GLU A 130 3.22 -4.08 10.17
C GLU A 130 3.06 -4.98 11.40
N THR A 131 4.13 -5.62 11.80
CA THR A 131 4.15 -6.52 12.95
C THR A 131 4.45 -5.85 14.30
N LEU A 132 4.63 -4.51 14.35
CA LEU A 132 4.93 -3.79 15.60
C LEU A 132 3.70 -3.67 16.52
N VAL A 133 2.50 -3.45 15.99
CA VAL A 133 1.30 -3.21 16.84
C VAL A 133 0.99 -4.36 17.78
N PRO A 134 1.01 -5.63 17.36
CA PRO A 134 0.84 -6.76 18.28
C PRO A 134 1.88 -6.83 19.41
N GLU A 135 3.06 -6.25 19.20
CA GLU A 135 4.08 -6.17 20.24
C GLU A 135 3.90 -5.00 21.20
N MET A 136 3.29 -3.91 20.73
CA MET A 136 3.05 -2.74 21.57
C MET A 136 1.89 -2.89 22.53
N THR A 137 0.84 -3.63 22.14
CA THR A 137 -0.38 -3.79 22.93
C THR A 137 -1.16 -5.06 22.59
N ASP A 138 -1.82 -5.64 23.62
CA ASP A 138 -2.77 -6.73 23.45
C ASP A 138 -4.22 -6.22 23.47
N ASP A 139 -4.44 -4.95 23.86
CA ASP A 139 -5.78 -4.34 23.95
C ASP A 139 -6.36 -4.06 22.55
N PHE A 140 -7.51 -4.64 22.27
CA PHE A 140 -8.24 -4.50 21.01
C PHE A 140 -8.56 -3.02 20.68
N LYS A 141 -8.97 -2.22 21.68
CA LYS A 141 -9.29 -0.80 21.46
C LYS A 141 -8.05 0.01 21.01
N GLN A 142 -6.89 -0.32 21.57
CA GLN A 142 -5.65 0.33 21.20
C GLN A 142 -5.20 -0.10 19.80
N LYS A 143 -5.29 -1.40 19.46
CA LYS A 143 -5.01 -1.91 18.11
C LYS A 143 -5.88 -1.22 17.06
N THR A 144 -7.17 -1.05 17.35
CA THR A 144 -8.11 -0.33 16.45
C THR A 144 -7.70 1.13 16.24
N LYS A 145 -7.22 1.82 17.30
CA LYS A 145 -6.72 3.20 17.17
C LYS A 145 -5.44 3.29 16.32
N PHE A 146 -4.53 2.33 16.47
CA PHE A 146 -3.34 2.23 15.62
C PHE A 146 -3.71 2.01 14.15
N SER A 147 -4.62 1.11 13.86
CA SER A 147 -5.12 0.87 12.49
C SER A 147 -5.82 2.09 11.92
N GLY A 148 -6.64 2.79 12.71
CA GLY A 148 -7.29 4.02 12.28
C GLY A 148 -6.28 5.13 11.93
N ALA A 149 -5.25 5.34 12.76
CA ALA A 149 -4.19 6.30 12.49
C ALA A 149 -3.40 5.92 11.21
N ARG A 150 -3.10 4.63 11.02
CA ARG A 150 -2.45 4.10 9.85
C ARG A 150 -3.23 4.42 8.57
N ILE A 151 -4.51 4.06 8.53
CA ILE A 151 -5.38 4.32 7.36
C ILE A 151 -5.48 5.82 7.06
N SER A 152 -5.61 6.66 8.10
CA SER A 152 -5.68 8.11 7.92
C SER A 152 -4.40 8.67 7.29
N MET A 153 -3.23 8.25 7.77
CA MET A 153 -1.94 8.68 7.22
C MET A 153 -1.71 8.15 5.81
N ALA A 154 -2.14 6.92 5.50
CA ALA A 154 -2.13 6.36 4.16
C ALA A 154 -2.90 7.24 3.17
N GLN A 155 -4.10 7.68 3.52
CA GLN A 155 -4.91 8.55 2.65
C GLN A 155 -4.28 9.93 2.46
N MET A 156 -3.74 10.52 3.53
CA MET A 156 -3.02 11.80 3.43
C MET A 156 -1.81 11.70 2.50
N SER A 157 -1.06 10.61 2.61
CA SER A 157 0.10 10.34 1.76
C SER A 157 -0.29 10.17 0.29
N ALA A 158 -1.37 9.44 0.00
CA ALA A 158 -1.87 9.25 -1.34
C ALA A 158 -2.38 10.55 -1.99
N ILE A 159 -3.02 11.43 -1.21
CA ILE A 159 -3.44 12.76 -1.67
C ILE A 159 -2.19 13.59 -2.05
N LEU A 160 -1.18 13.64 -1.18
CA LEU A 160 0.05 14.37 -1.46
C LEU A 160 0.77 13.81 -2.70
N ALA A 161 0.90 12.49 -2.80
CA ALA A 161 1.51 11.81 -3.94
C ALA A 161 0.81 12.12 -5.27
N SER A 162 -0.49 12.34 -5.24
CA SER A 162 -1.29 12.65 -6.44
C SER A 162 -1.07 14.08 -6.93
N PHE A 163 -0.96 15.05 -6.02
CA PHE A 163 -0.82 16.48 -6.38
C PHE A 163 0.64 16.92 -6.60
N LEU A 164 1.60 16.32 -5.89
CA LEU A 164 2.98 16.78 -5.86
C LEU A 164 3.65 16.88 -7.24
N PRO A 165 3.55 15.87 -8.15
CA PRO A 165 4.15 15.98 -9.46
C PRO A 165 3.57 17.14 -10.30
N GLY A 166 2.25 17.33 -10.24
CA GLY A 166 1.60 18.42 -10.98
C GLY A 166 2.00 19.81 -10.50
N ILE A 167 2.16 19.99 -9.18
CA ILE A 167 2.65 21.25 -8.60
C ILE A 167 4.07 21.53 -9.10
N LEU A 168 4.95 20.55 -9.08
CA LEU A 168 6.34 20.72 -9.51
C LEU A 168 6.44 20.92 -11.03
N LEU A 169 5.64 20.23 -11.85
CA LEU A 169 5.55 20.46 -13.28
C LEU A 169 5.09 21.88 -13.61
N SER A 170 4.18 22.45 -12.82
CA SER A 170 3.73 23.83 -13.01
C SER A 170 4.81 24.87 -12.66
N TRP A 171 5.72 24.56 -11.72
CA TRP A 171 6.78 25.48 -11.28
C TRP A 171 8.07 25.36 -12.10
N LEU A 172 8.46 24.13 -12.47
CA LEU A 172 9.75 23.85 -13.12
C LEU A 172 9.66 23.75 -14.65
N GLY A 173 8.44 23.73 -15.20
CA GLY A 173 8.19 23.59 -16.63
C GLY A 173 7.67 22.18 -17.00
N LYS A 174 6.81 22.15 -18.03
CA LYS A 174 5.99 20.99 -18.39
C LYS A 174 6.79 19.81 -18.96
N ASP A 175 7.93 20.09 -19.58
CA ASP A 175 8.76 19.09 -20.27
C ASP A 175 10.02 18.71 -19.48
N ASN A 176 10.01 18.96 -18.16
CA ASN A 176 11.20 18.76 -17.36
C ASN A 176 11.12 17.45 -16.56
N ALA A 177 11.85 16.43 -17.01
CA ALA A 177 12.00 15.15 -16.30
C ALA A 177 12.46 15.31 -14.83
N SER A 178 13.24 16.36 -14.54
CA SER A 178 13.72 16.67 -13.20
C SER A 178 12.60 16.96 -12.21
N SER A 179 11.40 17.36 -12.66
CA SER A 179 10.25 17.58 -11.80
C SER A 179 9.85 16.31 -11.04
N PHE A 180 9.93 15.15 -11.69
CA PHE A 180 9.65 13.85 -11.07
C PHE A 180 10.75 13.43 -10.09
N PHE A 181 12.01 13.70 -10.42
CA PHE A 181 13.11 13.48 -9.50
C PHE A 181 12.98 14.32 -8.23
N TYR A 182 12.69 15.62 -8.34
CA TYR A 182 12.47 16.48 -7.17
C TYR A 182 11.22 16.06 -6.37
N ALA A 183 10.15 15.65 -7.05
CA ALA A 183 8.96 15.10 -6.38
C ALA A 183 9.32 13.87 -5.54
N SER A 184 10.06 12.94 -6.13
CA SER A 184 10.50 11.72 -5.44
C SER A 184 11.46 12.00 -4.29
N LEU A 185 12.33 13.01 -4.45
CA LEU A 185 13.27 13.42 -3.39
C LEU A 185 12.53 14.04 -2.19
N VAL A 186 11.59 14.96 -2.45
CA VAL A 186 10.72 15.53 -1.41
C VAL A 186 9.97 14.40 -0.70
N PHE A 187 9.43 13.45 -1.45
CA PHE A 187 8.71 12.31 -0.90
C PHE A 187 9.62 11.41 -0.06
N SER A 188 10.84 11.14 -0.53
CA SER A 188 11.85 10.35 0.21
C SER A 188 12.24 11.02 1.53
N VAL A 189 12.43 12.35 1.53
CA VAL A 189 12.69 13.11 2.77
C VAL A 189 11.53 13.01 3.74
N LEU A 190 10.30 13.18 3.26
CA LEU A 190 9.11 13.01 4.10
C LEU A 190 9.02 11.58 4.67
N CYS A 191 9.23 10.57 3.85
CA CYS A 191 9.25 9.17 4.30
C CYS A 191 10.35 8.94 5.36
N ALA A 192 11.55 9.48 5.18
CA ALA A 192 12.64 9.37 6.15
C ALA A 192 12.26 10.02 7.50
N VAL A 193 11.63 11.19 7.47
CA VAL A 193 11.11 11.86 8.68
C VAL A 193 10.03 11.01 9.35
N MET A 194 9.07 10.49 8.58
CA MET A 194 7.98 9.65 9.11
C MET A 194 8.51 8.34 9.70
N LEU A 195 9.46 7.66 9.04
CA LEU A 195 10.12 6.47 9.58
C LEU A 195 10.90 6.76 10.85
N THR A 196 11.53 7.95 10.96
CA THR A 196 12.20 8.38 12.18
C THR A 196 11.19 8.54 13.33
N LEU A 197 10.00 9.11 13.08
CA LEU A 197 8.93 9.19 14.07
C LEU A 197 8.45 7.78 14.48
N VAL A 198 8.27 6.87 13.54
CA VAL A 198 7.95 5.46 13.85
C VAL A 198 9.02 4.88 14.77
N TRP A 199 10.30 5.01 14.40
CA TRP A 199 11.40 4.46 15.18
C TRP A 199 11.48 5.05 16.61
N CYS A 200 11.25 6.34 16.78
CA CYS A 200 11.31 7.02 18.08
C CYS A 200 10.14 6.68 19.00
N PHE A 201 8.91 6.59 18.47
CA PHE A 201 7.69 6.51 19.27
C PHE A 201 7.05 5.12 19.33
N THR A 202 7.63 4.12 18.67
CA THR A 202 7.22 2.72 18.78
C THR A 202 8.24 1.91 19.59
N TRP A 203 7.84 0.74 20.07
CA TRP A 203 8.71 -0.17 20.80
C TRP A 203 8.34 -1.62 20.54
N GLU A 204 9.26 -2.51 20.78
CA GLU A 204 9.06 -3.95 20.80
C GLU A 204 8.87 -4.44 22.23
N ARG A 205 8.11 -5.51 22.39
CA ARG A 205 7.94 -6.15 23.69
C ARG A 205 9.26 -6.86 24.08
N PRO A 206 9.81 -6.59 25.27
CA PRO A 206 10.98 -7.33 25.76
C PRO A 206 10.66 -8.84 25.80
N ARG A 207 11.61 -9.66 25.41
CA ARG A 207 11.46 -11.13 25.34
C ARG A 207 11.07 -11.75 26.68
N GLU A 208 11.50 -11.14 27.77
CA GLU A 208 11.17 -11.53 29.16
C GLU A 208 9.68 -11.33 29.51
N ALA A 209 8.95 -10.55 28.73
CA ALA A 209 7.53 -10.26 28.91
C ALA A 209 6.62 -11.17 28.07
N TRP A 210 7.20 -12.13 27.37
CA TRP A 210 6.43 -13.05 26.55
C TRP A 210 5.83 -14.16 27.40
N SER A 211 4.61 -14.59 27.03
CA SER A 211 3.99 -15.76 27.67
C SER A 211 4.76 -17.03 27.29
N GLU A 212 4.72 -18.06 28.15
CA GLU A 212 5.34 -19.35 27.85
C GLU A 212 4.83 -19.95 26.52
N ALA A 213 3.53 -19.76 26.23
CA ALA A 213 2.93 -20.20 24.98
C ALA A 213 3.54 -19.48 23.76
N ALA A 214 3.77 -18.16 23.87
CA ALA A 214 4.41 -17.38 22.82
C ALA A 214 5.87 -17.77 22.63
N LEU A 215 6.60 -18.05 23.71
CA LEU A 215 7.99 -18.52 23.66
C LEU A 215 8.08 -19.92 23.01
N ARG A 216 7.15 -20.83 23.29
CA ARG A 216 7.07 -22.16 22.66
C ARG A 216 6.77 -22.05 21.16
N ALA A 217 5.78 -21.23 20.79
CA ALA A 217 5.42 -21.01 19.39
C ALA A 217 6.57 -20.37 18.58
N GLU A 218 7.36 -19.51 19.21
CA GLU A 218 8.55 -18.94 18.57
C GLU A 218 9.69 -19.95 18.45
N ALA A 219 9.92 -20.76 19.48
CA ALA A 219 10.89 -21.84 19.43
C ALA A 219 10.58 -22.87 18.33
N GLU A 220 9.29 -23.19 18.14
CA GLU A 220 8.84 -24.04 17.02
C GLU A 220 9.11 -23.39 15.67
N LYS A 221 8.84 -22.09 15.52
CA LYS A 221 9.14 -21.33 14.28
C LYS A 221 10.63 -21.25 13.99
N GLN A 222 11.46 -21.03 15.00
CA GLN A 222 12.91 -20.95 14.85
C GLN A 222 13.55 -22.29 14.43
N ASN A 223 12.92 -23.43 14.76
CA ASN A 223 13.37 -24.75 14.34
C ASN A 223 12.98 -25.13 12.91
N LEU A 224 12.12 -24.32 12.26
CA LEU A 224 11.73 -24.55 10.87
C LEU A 224 12.80 -24.00 9.93
N THR A 225 13.22 -24.79 8.96
CA THR A 225 14.01 -24.28 7.83
C THR A 225 13.15 -23.38 6.94
N LEU A 226 13.77 -22.49 6.18
CA LEU A 226 13.06 -21.60 5.24
C LEU A 226 12.15 -22.41 4.31
N ALA A 227 12.62 -23.55 3.78
CA ALA A 227 11.83 -24.44 2.93
C ALA A 227 10.62 -25.02 3.64
N GLN A 228 10.73 -25.38 4.92
CA GLN A 228 9.61 -25.87 5.72
C GLN A 228 8.61 -24.77 6.02
N SER A 229 9.07 -23.55 6.29
CA SER A 229 8.21 -22.37 6.48
C SER A 229 7.42 -22.04 5.23
N LEU A 230 8.07 -22.03 4.06
CA LEU A 230 7.42 -21.85 2.76
C LEU A 230 6.40 -22.96 2.45
N ASN A 231 6.76 -24.21 2.67
CA ASN A 231 5.85 -25.34 2.44
C ASN A 231 4.63 -25.26 3.36
N ARG A 232 4.81 -24.89 4.63
CA ARG A 232 3.71 -24.66 5.57
C ARG A 232 2.80 -23.53 5.09
N LEU A 233 3.36 -22.41 4.62
CA LEU A 233 2.58 -21.32 4.03
C LEU A 233 1.77 -21.80 2.82
N VAL A 234 2.35 -22.55 1.90
CA VAL A 234 1.64 -23.10 0.74
C VAL A 234 0.50 -24.02 1.15
N ILE A 235 0.69 -24.86 2.15
CA ILE A 235 -0.35 -25.76 2.67
C ILE A 235 -1.48 -24.94 3.32
N GLU A 236 -1.14 -23.95 4.14
CA GLU A 236 -2.11 -23.08 4.81
C GLU A 236 -2.91 -22.25 3.78
N LEU A 237 -2.23 -21.64 2.77
CA LEU A 237 -2.86 -20.93 1.67
C LEU A 237 -3.81 -21.83 0.88
N SER A 238 -3.36 -23.04 0.51
CA SER A 238 -4.17 -23.98 -0.27
C SER A 238 -5.41 -24.45 0.50
N SER A 239 -5.28 -24.64 1.82
CA SER A 239 -6.42 -25.04 2.68
C SER A 239 -7.48 -23.94 2.77
N THR A 240 -7.05 -22.68 2.83
CA THR A 240 -7.92 -21.49 2.91
C THR A 240 -8.70 -21.28 1.62
N LEU A 241 -8.06 -21.53 0.46
CA LEU A 241 -8.70 -21.45 -0.86
C LEU A 241 -9.80 -22.50 -1.09
N ARG A 242 -9.90 -23.54 -0.25
CA ARG A 242 -11.01 -24.51 -0.31
C ARG A 242 -12.34 -23.93 0.19
N ILE A 243 -12.31 -22.87 0.97
CA ILE A 243 -13.51 -22.23 1.54
C ILE A 243 -14.19 -21.39 0.45
N LYS A 244 -15.42 -21.75 0.06
CA LYS A 244 -16.17 -21.08 -1.01
C LYS A 244 -16.35 -19.58 -0.77
N ILE A 245 -16.71 -19.19 0.45
CA ILE A 245 -16.93 -17.77 0.82
C ILE A 245 -15.63 -16.98 0.67
N PHE A 246 -14.50 -17.55 1.07
CA PHE A 246 -13.21 -16.92 0.92
C PHE A 246 -12.81 -16.73 -0.56
N ARG A 247 -13.04 -17.72 -1.41
CA ARG A 247 -12.79 -17.58 -2.86
C ARG A 247 -13.63 -16.46 -3.48
N GLN A 248 -14.90 -16.35 -3.08
CA GLN A 248 -15.77 -15.26 -3.56
C GLN A 248 -15.25 -13.90 -3.09
N HIS A 249 -14.83 -13.81 -1.83
CA HIS A 249 -14.24 -12.59 -1.28
C HIS A 249 -12.92 -12.22 -1.96
N LEU A 250 -12.04 -13.20 -2.15
CA LEU A 250 -10.77 -13.00 -2.86
C LEU A 250 -10.99 -12.53 -4.30
N GLY A 251 -11.97 -13.12 -5.02
CA GLY A 251 -12.35 -12.66 -6.36
C GLY A 251 -12.88 -11.22 -6.37
N MET A 252 -13.65 -10.84 -5.37
CA MET A 252 -14.13 -9.47 -5.18
C MET A 252 -12.96 -8.51 -4.90
N TYR A 253 -12.05 -8.88 -4.02
CA TYR A 253 -10.86 -8.12 -3.66
C TYR A 253 -9.93 -7.92 -4.87
N LEU A 254 -9.51 -9.02 -5.49
CA LEU A 254 -8.61 -8.99 -6.64
C LEU A 254 -9.22 -8.23 -7.82
N GLY A 255 -10.49 -8.47 -8.15
CA GLY A 255 -11.17 -7.77 -9.24
C GLY A 255 -11.21 -6.26 -9.02
N GLY A 256 -11.50 -5.81 -7.81
CA GLY A 256 -11.53 -4.40 -7.46
C GLY A 256 -10.16 -3.73 -7.52
N TYR A 257 -9.13 -4.39 -6.96
CA TYR A 257 -7.77 -3.85 -6.94
C TYR A 257 -7.12 -3.86 -8.32
N ILE A 258 -7.24 -4.95 -9.08
CA ILE A 258 -6.73 -5.01 -10.46
C ILE A 258 -7.36 -3.91 -11.33
N ALA A 259 -8.67 -3.69 -11.21
CA ALA A 259 -9.33 -2.63 -11.96
C ALA A 259 -8.79 -1.24 -11.60
N GLN A 260 -8.51 -0.97 -10.31
CA GLN A 260 -7.91 0.28 -9.87
C GLN A 260 -6.46 0.43 -10.33
N ASP A 261 -5.65 -0.62 -10.28
CA ASP A 261 -4.25 -0.60 -10.69
C ASP A 261 -4.12 -0.35 -12.19
N VAL A 262 -4.92 -1.05 -13.01
CA VAL A 262 -4.98 -0.80 -14.45
C VAL A 262 -5.43 0.62 -14.75
N PHE A 263 -6.48 1.10 -14.07
CA PHE A 263 -6.95 2.48 -14.22
C PHE A 263 -5.83 3.48 -13.88
N ASN A 264 -5.14 3.32 -12.75
CA ASN A 264 -4.05 4.22 -12.35
C ASN A 264 -2.90 4.23 -13.38
N ALA A 265 -2.49 3.06 -13.86
CA ALA A 265 -1.39 2.93 -14.81
C ALA A 265 -1.68 3.62 -16.15
N VAL A 266 -2.94 3.57 -16.60
CA VAL A 266 -3.35 4.11 -17.91
C VAL A 266 -3.87 5.53 -17.82
N PHE A 267 -4.36 5.98 -16.67
CA PHE A 267 -5.10 7.23 -16.53
C PHE A 267 -4.31 8.46 -16.96
N THR A 268 -3.06 8.59 -16.52
CA THR A 268 -2.20 9.72 -16.90
C THR A 268 -1.96 9.77 -18.41
N TYR A 269 -1.73 8.61 -19.04
CA TYR A 269 -1.63 8.51 -20.50
C TYR A 269 -2.92 8.96 -21.19
N TYR A 270 -4.04 8.48 -20.69
CA TYR A 270 -5.34 8.81 -21.26
C TYR A 270 -5.60 10.30 -21.23
N VAL A 271 -5.31 10.95 -20.10
CA VAL A 271 -5.49 12.39 -19.95
C VAL A 271 -4.55 13.17 -20.88
N VAL A 272 -3.28 12.76 -20.97
CA VAL A 272 -2.28 13.51 -21.76
C VAL A 272 -2.41 13.25 -23.27
N PHE A 273 -2.52 12.00 -23.69
CA PHE A 273 -2.43 11.64 -25.11
C PHE A 273 -3.80 11.44 -25.79
N VAL A 274 -4.87 11.15 -25.05
CA VAL A 274 -6.20 10.98 -25.65
C VAL A 274 -7.06 12.22 -25.42
N LEU A 275 -7.13 12.74 -24.20
CA LEU A 275 -7.86 13.98 -23.91
C LEU A 275 -7.06 15.23 -24.28
N MET A 276 -5.78 15.10 -24.69
CA MET A 276 -4.88 16.18 -25.06
C MET A 276 -4.74 17.26 -23.97
N GLN A 277 -4.83 16.86 -22.69
CA GLN A 277 -4.70 17.74 -21.54
C GLN A 277 -3.25 17.70 -21.00
N GLU A 278 -2.88 18.71 -20.23
CA GLU A 278 -1.58 18.78 -19.58
C GLU A 278 -1.44 17.74 -18.46
N ALA A 279 -0.21 17.28 -18.22
CA ALA A 279 0.09 16.37 -17.11
C ALA A 279 -0.30 16.95 -15.73
N ALA A 280 -0.24 18.29 -15.58
CA ALA A 280 -0.72 18.98 -14.39
C ALA A 280 -2.23 18.77 -14.16
N VAL A 281 -3.02 18.71 -15.24
CA VAL A 281 -4.45 18.40 -15.17
C VAL A 281 -4.65 16.97 -14.67
N ALA A 282 -3.90 16.00 -15.19
CA ALA A 282 -3.94 14.61 -14.71
C ALA A 282 -3.67 14.53 -13.20
N SER A 283 -2.66 15.28 -12.71
CA SER A 283 -2.36 15.38 -11.28
C SER A 283 -3.54 15.90 -10.45
N ASN A 284 -4.18 16.97 -10.91
CA ASN A 284 -5.35 17.54 -10.23
C ASN A 284 -6.55 16.57 -10.21
N LEU A 285 -6.77 15.84 -11.30
CA LEU A 285 -7.83 14.84 -11.38
C LEU A 285 -7.57 13.67 -10.43
N LEU A 286 -6.34 13.15 -10.38
CA LEU A 286 -5.92 12.10 -9.45
C LEU A 286 -6.00 12.57 -8.00
N GLY A 287 -5.59 13.80 -7.71
CA GLY A 287 -5.71 14.39 -6.38
C GLY A 287 -7.17 14.55 -5.94
N THR A 288 -8.05 14.99 -6.85
CA THR A 288 -9.49 15.05 -6.61
C THR A 288 -10.05 13.65 -6.31
N MET A 289 -9.68 12.63 -7.09
CA MET A 289 -10.05 11.24 -6.81
C MET A 289 -9.61 10.80 -5.41
N ALA A 290 -8.37 11.12 -5.01
CA ALA A 290 -7.83 10.72 -3.71
C ALA A 290 -8.58 11.39 -2.54
N ILE A 291 -8.97 12.67 -2.67
CA ILE A 291 -9.78 13.37 -1.67
C ILE A 291 -11.15 12.69 -1.52
N PHE A 292 -11.84 12.46 -2.64
CA PHE A 292 -13.17 11.84 -2.60
C PHE A 292 -13.11 10.36 -2.21
N GLN A 293 -12.01 9.66 -2.49
CA GLN A 293 -11.75 8.33 -1.97
C GLN A 293 -11.67 8.32 -0.44
N PHE A 294 -11.00 9.28 0.17
CA PHE A 294 -10.96 9.41 1.63
C PHE A 294 -12.35 9.67 2.23
N ILE A 295 -13.11 10.60 1.63
CA ILE A 295 -14.50 10.89 2.05
C ILE A 295 -15.36 9.62 1.94
N ALA A 296 -15.21 8.87 0.85
CA ALA A 296 -15.97 7.65 0.63
C ALA A 296 -15.68 6.56 1.65
N VAL A 297 -14.43 6.38 2.07
CA VAL A 297 -14.08 5.42 3.14
C VAL A 297 -14.88 5.71 4.40
N ILE A 298 -15.01 6.98 4.80
CA ILE A 298 -15.79 7.39 5.98
C ILE A 298 -17.29 7.14 5.73
N ALA A 299 -17.80 7.50 4.55
CA ALA A 299 -19.22 7.35 4.19
C ALA A 299 -19.65 5.88 4.06
N MET A 300 -18.71 4.99 3.72
CA MET A 300 -18.99 3.55 3.59
C MET A 300 -19.29 2.88 4.94
N ILE A 301 -18.85 3.42 6.06
CA ILE A 301 -19.13 2.86 7.39
C ILE A 301 -20.66 2.78 7.64
N PRO A 302 -21.40 3.91 7.65
CA PRO A 302 -22.85 3.86 7.86
C PRO A 302 -23.58 3.14 6.72
N LEU A 303 -23.06 3.20 5.49
CA LEU A 303 -23.67 2.52 4.34
C LEU A 303 -23.64 0.99 4.52
N CYS A 304 -22.49 0.45 4.90
CA CYS A 304 -22.35 -0.98 5.17
C CYS A 304 -23.18 -1.46 6.37
N ILE A 305 -23.34 -0.61 7.40
CA ILE A 305 -24.20 -0.92 8.53
C ILE A 305 -25.67 -0.98 8.11
N ARG A 306 -26.11 -0.04 7.26
CA ARG A 306 -27.54 0.08 6.87
C ARG A 306 -27.96 -0.91 5.79
N PHE A 307 -27.15 -1.11 4.76
CA PHE A 307 -27.50 -1.91 3.57
C PHE A 307 -26.76 -3.26 3.51
N GLY A 308 -25.78 -3.46 4.38
CA GLY A 308 -24.89 -4.60 4.33
C GLY A 308 -23.71 -4.43 3.37
N PRO A 309 -22.63 -5.22 3.52
CA PRO A 309 -21.41 -5.07 2.74
C PRO A 309 -21.58 -5.40 1.25
N ALA A 310 -22.34 -6.45 0.90
CA ALA A 310 -22.48 -6.89 -0.49
C ALA A 310 -23.23 -5.91 -1.40
N PRO A 311 -24.40 -5.36 -1.02
CA PRO A 311 -25.06 -4.30 -1.80
C PRO A 311 -24.21 -3.03 -1.89
N SER A 312 -23.57 -2.64 -0.79
CA SER A 312 -22.69 -1.46 -0.75
C SER A 312 -21.51 -1.61 -1.72
N TYR A 313 -20.91 -2.79 -1.79
CA TYR A 313 -19.82 -3.06 -2.73
C TYR A 313 -20.29 -2.99 -4.19
N ARG A 314 -21.44 -3.59 -4.51
CA ARG A 314 -22.01 -3.52 -5.87
C ARG A 314 -22.23 -2.06 -6.31
N MET A 315 -22.77 -1.24 -5.41
CA MET A 315 -23.03 0.18 -5.69
C MET A 315 -21.74 0.92 -6.04
N VAL A 316 -20.66 0.73 -5.28
CA VAL A 316 -19.40 1.45 -5.53
C VAL A 316 -18.64 0.93 -6.75
N VAL A 317 -18.75 -0.36 -7.07
CA VAL A 317 -18.19 -0.93 -8.31
C VAL A 317 -18.90 -0.37 -9.53
N VAL A 318 -20.24 -0.29 -9.51
CA VAL A 318 -21.02 0.33 -10.59
C VAL A 318 -20.65 1.81 -10.72
N LEU A 319 -20.54 2.52 -9.60
CA LEU A 319 -20.16 3.94 -9.59
C LEU A 319 -18.77 4.17 -10.22
N PHE A 320 -17.79 3.34 -9.86
CA PHE A 320 -16.44 3.40 -10.43
C PHE A 320 -16.43 3.02 -11.92
N GLY A 321 -17.16 1.99 -12.31
CA GLY A 321 -17.28 1.57 -13.71
C GLY A 321 -17.95 2.64 -14.59
N LEU A 322 -19.04 3.24 -14.11
CA LEU A 322 -19.72 4.31 -14.84
C LEU A 322 -18.85 5.57 -14.96
N SER A 323 -18.12 5.95 -13.90
CA SER A 323 -17.20 7.07 -13.97
C SER A 323 -16.04 6.83 -14.95
N SER A 324 -15.50 5.62 -14.98
CA SER A 324 -14.45 5.23 -15.92
C SER A 324 -14.97 5.27 -17.37
N LEU A 325 -16.20 4.79 -17.61
CA LEU A 325 -16.85 4.87 -18.92
C LEU A 325 -17.14 6.32 -19.32
N SER A 326 -17.50 7.17 -18.37
CA SER A 326 -17.76 8.59 -18.63
C SER A 326 -16.55 9.32 -19.20
N TYR A 327 -15.32 8.97 -18.79
CA TYR A 327 -14.12 9.52 -19.40
C TYR A 327 -14.02 9.16 -20.90
N ALA A 328 -14.30 7.92 -21.28
CA ALA A 328 -14.31 7.51 -22.69
C ALA A 328 -15.41 8.25 -23.47
N LEU A 329 -16.60 8.41 -22.90
CA LEU A 329 -17.72 9.13 -23.52
C LEU A 329 -17.42 10.62 -23.72
N LEU A 330 -16.69 11.28 -22.80
CA LEU A 330 -16.26 12.66 -22.97
C LEU A 330 -15.40 12.87 -24.22
N TYR A 331 -14.50 11.94 -24.49
CA TYR A 331 -13.68 12.00 -25.69
C TYR A 331 -14.54 11.95 -26.95
N TYR A 332 -15.46 10.99 -27.05
CA TYR A 332 -16.35 10.88 -28.22
C TYR A 332 -17.36 12.02 -28.35
N ALA A 333 -17.74 12.63 -27.24
CA ALA A 333 -18.65 13.77 -27.23
C ALA A 333 -17.95 15.13 -27.55
N GLY A 334 -16.60 15.15 -27.66
CA GLY A 334 -15.84 16.38 -27.86
C GLY A 334 -15.87 17.35 -26.67
N LEU A 335 -16.10 16.82 -25.47
CA LEU A 335 -16.20 17.59 -24.22
C LEU A 335 -14.95 17.48 -23.34
N SER A 336 -13.84 17.03 -23.92
CA SER A 336 -12.55 16.84 -23.23
C SER A 336 -11.96 18.11 -22.62
N ASP A 337 -12.34 19.28 -23.12
CA ASP A 337 -11.84 20.57 -22.64
C ASP A 337 -12.65 21.17 -21.47
N VAL A 338 -13.77 20.52 -21.09
CA VAL A 338 -14.60 20.99 -19.99
C VAL A 338 -14.02 20.52 -18.65
N TYR A 339 -13.08 21.28 -18.10
CA TYR A 339 -12.34 20.96 -16.90
C TYR A 339 -13.23 20.64 -15.68
N SER A 340 -14.33 21.40 -15.49
CA SER A 340 -15.26 21.16 -14.39
C SER A 340 -15.94 19.79 -14.49
N LEU A 341 -16.21 19.31 -15.69
CA LEU A 341 -16.79 18.00 -15.92
C LEU A 341 -15.79 16.88 -15.64
N LEU A 342 -14.52 17.06 -16.03
CA LEU A 342 -13.44 16.14 -15.69
C LEU A 342 -13.26 16.01 -14.16
N LEU A 343 -13.30 17.14 -13.43
CA LEU A 343 -13.24 17.14 -11.96
C LEU A 343 -14.44 16.44 -11.33
N LEU A 344 -15.65 16.65 -11.85
CA LEU A 344 -16.86 15.98 -11.35
C LEU A 344 -16.75 14.45 -11.52
N ILE A 345 -16.32 13.98 -12.69
CA ILE A 345 -16.14 12.55 -12.95
C ILE A 345 -15.04 11.98 -12.05
N SER A 346 -13.94 12.73 -11.84
CA SER A 346 -12.88 12.34 -10.90
C SER A 346 -13.40 12.19 -9.48
N ALA A 347 -14.25 13.11 -9.02
CA ALA A 347 -14.86 13.03 -7.70
C ALA A 347 -15.73 11.76 -7.56
N VAL A 348 -16.55 11.47 -8.58
CA VAL A 348 -17.40 10.26 -8.60
C VAL A 348 -16.54 8.99 -8.65
N ALA A 349 -15.47 8.98 -9.44
CA ALA A 349 -14.51 7.87 -9.49
C ALA A 349 -13.86 7.64 -8.12
N GLY A 350 -13.47 8.73 -7.44
CA GLY A 350 -12.92 8.69 -6.08
C GLY A 350 -13.89 8.05 -5.08
N LEU A 351 -15.18 8.42 -5.12
CA LEU A 351 -16.20 7.80 -4.27
C LEU A 351 -16.30 6.28 -4.51
N GLY A 352 -16.28 5.85 -5.77
CA GLY A 352 -16.29 4.44 -6.13
C GLY A 352 -15.05 3.70 -5.58
N ARG A 353 -13.86 4.27 -5.77
CA ARG A 353 -12.58 3.69 -5.31
C ARG A 353 -12.51 3.53 -3.79
N GLY A 354 -12.99 4.52 -3.03
CA GLY A 354 -13.02 4.46 -1.58
C GLY A 354 -13.82 3.28 -1.05
N GLY A 355 -14.96 2.98 -1.67
CA GLY A 355 -15.76 1.82 -1.31
C GLY A 355 -15.12 0.49 -1.72
N ILE A 356 -14.49 0.43 -2.89
CA ILE A 356 -13.75 -0.75 -3.34
C ILE A 356 -12.59 -1.07 -2.39
N ASN A 357 -11.94 -0.04 -1.83
CA ASN A 357 -10.87 -0.25 -0.85
C ASN A 357 -11.40 -0.62 0.53
N TYR A 358 -12.51 -0.02 0.97
CA TYR A 358 -13.04 -0.22 2.32
C TYR A 358 -13.70 -1.59 2.51
N VAL A 359 -14.60 -1.98 1.60
CA VAL A 359 -15.49 -3.13 1.84
C VAL A 359 -14.75 -4.46 1.97
N PRO A 360 -13.77 -4.81 1.12
CA PRO A 360 -13.05 -6.06 1.26
C PRO A 360 -12.31 -6.16 2.61
N TRP A 361 -11.62 -5.10 3.03
CA TRP A 361 -10.93 -5.06 4.32
C TRP A 361 -11.86 -5.10 5.53
N ASN A 362 -13.08 -4.59 5.39
CA ASN A 362 -14.09 -4.70 6.44
C ASN A 362 -14.69 -6.11 6.52
N THR A 363 -14.85 -6.78 5.38
CA THR A 363 -15.54 -8.08 5.32
C THR A 363 -14.64 -9.29 5.62
N TYR A 364 -13.31 -9.18 5.46
CA TYR A 364 -12.44 -10.33 5.73
C TYR A 364 -12.51 -10.82 7.20
N THR A 365 -12.76 -9.91 8.14
CA THR A 365 -12.92 -10.26 9.56
C THR A 365 -14.10 -11.19 9.79
N TYR A 366 -15.21 -10.98 9.09
CA TYR A 366 -16.39 -11.88 9.16
C TYR A 366 -16.12 -13.26 8.55
N ILE A 367 -15.22 -13.34 7.59
CA ILE A 367 -14.84 -14.61 6.96
C ILE A 367 -14.03 -15.45 7.96
N ALA A 368 -13.19 -14.81 8.76
CA ALA A 368 -12.45 -15.49 9.82
C ALA A 368 -13.39 -16.09 10.88
N ASP A 369 -14.47 -15.39 11.23
CA ASP A 369 -15.50 -15.92 12.14
C ASP A 369 -16.24 -17.12 11.53
N VAL A 370 -16.53 -17.10 10.23
CA VAL A 370 -17.15 -18.24 9.53
C VAL A 370 -16.19 -19.44 9.46
N ASP A 371 -14.90 -19.18 9.22
CA ASP A 371 -13.87 -20.23 9.23
C ASP A 371 -13.75 -20.88 10.61
N GLU A 372 -13.75 -20.08 11.67
CA GLU A 372 -13.75 -20.59 13.06
C GLU A 372 -14.98 -21.49 13.34
N ALA A 373 -16.15 -21.09 12.85
CA ALA A 373 -17.36 -21.89 12.99
C ALA A 373 -17.31 -23.24 12.23
N ILE A 374 -16.59 -23.29 11.09
CA ILE A 374 -16.47 -24.49 10.25
C ILE A 374 -15.31 -25.39 10.73
N THR A 375 -14.17 -24.80 11.05
CA THR A 375 -12.90 -25.54 11.30
C THR A 375 -12.53 -25.63 12.77
N GLY A 376 -13.18 -24.84 13.65
CA GLY A 376 -12.80 -24.68 15.04
C GLY A 376 -11.48 -23.96 15.29
N GLN A 377 -10.89 -23.37 14.24
CA GLN A 377 -9.63 -22.66 14.30
C GLN A 377 -9.78 -21.21 13.78
N ARG A 378 -9.30 -20.25 14.55
CA ARG A 378 -9.29 -18.84 14.17
C ARG A 378 -8.03 -18.50 13.38
N ARG A 379 -8.15 -18.31 12.07
CA ARG A 379 -7.02 -18.14 11.14
C ARG A 379 -6.97 -16.75 10.49
N GLU A 380 -7.36 -15.70 11.25
CA GLU A 380 -7.40 -14.31 10.74
C GLU A 380 -6.09 -13.86 10.04
N GLY A 381 -4.94 -14.24 10.62
CA GLY A 381 -3.64 -13.87 10.07
C GLY A 381 -3.37 -14.46 8.68
N ILE A 382 -3.89 -15.67 8.40
CA ILE A 382 -3.73 -16.32 7.10
C ILE A 382 -4.58 -15.60 6.04
N PHE A 383 -5.82 -15.24 6.38
CA PHE A 383 -6.71 -14.50 5.48
C PHE A 383 -6.14 -13.12 5.16
N ALA A 384 -5.65 -12.39 6.18
CA ALA A 384 -4.98 -11.11 5.97
C ALA A 384 -3.72 -11.25 5.11
N GLY A 385 -2.89 -12.27 5.36
CA GLY A 385 -1.67 -12.51 4.60
C GLY A 385 -1.89 -12.91 3.13
N ILE A 386 -3.06 -13.47 2.78
CA ILE A 386 -3.41 -13.72 1.36
C ILE A 386 -3.85 -12.43 0.65
N MET A 387 -4.39 -11.48 1.41
CA MET A 387 -4.89 -10.21 0.87
C MET A 387 -3.78 -9.15 0.74
N THR A 388 -2.66 -9.29 1.41
CA THR A 388 -1.48 -8.43 1.28
C THR A 388 -0.52 -8.98 0.23
#